data_77e84c779d9672042d9a407632b50925
#
_entry.id   77e84c779d9672042d9a407632b50925
#
_cell.length_a   1.000
_cell.length_b   1.000
_cell.length_c   1.000
_cell.angle_alpha   90.00
_cell.angle_beta   90.00
_cell.angle_gamma   90.00
#
_symmetry.space_group_name_H-M   'P 1'
#
loop_
_entity.id
_entity.type
_entity.pdbx_description
1 polymer ?
#
loop_
_entity_poly.entity_id
_entity_poly.type
_entity_poly.pdbx_seq_one_letter_code
_entity_poly.pdbx_strand_id
1 'polypeptide(L)'
;DRRVNLLYSALEGKIMRIFPIPEDSNNKWVSYPEVNDVEFSGADSLYVNNVLQLYFQTLRVSRESNNYSQSEELLESIKGYQVKYGSDVLPSDLKISSEIIYNKVDIFNRLYKWYLLFGFSLLLILILQIFNDKKFYNILIKFIEYTIYFLFILNTIGLAARWYIAGHAPWSDAYESIIFVAWATVIFGIIFGRKSYFTLASATLVSSIILSVAHMNWLDPSIANLQPVLDSYWLMIHVAVIAVSY
;
A
#
# COMPACT_ATOMS: atom_id res chain seq x y z
N ASP A 1 -4.73 3.38 -25.28
CA ASP A 1 -3.54 2.72 -24.79
C ASP A 1 -3.03 3.40 -23.51
N ARG A 2 -3.51 2.90 -22.35
CA ARG A 2 -3.31 3.56 -21.03
C ARG A 2 -1.83 3.78 -20.72
N ARG A 3 -0.95 2.83 -21.06
CA ARG A 3 0.50 2.90 -20.80
C ARG A 3 1.17 4.01 -21.62
N VAL A 4 0.77 4.18 -22.86
CA VAL A 4 1.30 5.23 -23.75
C VAL A 4 0.88 6.60 -23.26
N ASN A 5 -0.39 6.77 -22.86
CA ASN A 5 -0.89 8.03 -22.29
C ASN A 5 -0.18 8.38 -20.98
N LEU A 6 0.08 7.39 -20.15
CA LEU A 6 0.80 7.59 -18.88
C LEU A 6 2.25 8.04 -19.13
N LEU A 7 2.93 7.40 -20.09
CA LEU A 7 4.28 7.81 -20.52
C LEU A 7 4.28 9.23 -21.08
N TYR A 8 3.30 9.56 -21.92
CA TYR A 8 3.16 10.90 -22.49
C TYR A 8 2.95 11.95 -21.38
N SER A 9 2.04 11.70 -20.43
CA SER A 9 1.80 12.58 -19.29
C SER A 9 3.03 12.73 -18.39
N ALA A 10 3.86 11.66 -18.27
CA ALA A 10 5.13 11.72 -17.54
C ALA A 10 6.15 12.62 -18.24
N LEU A 11 6.31 12.45 -19.54
CA LEU A 11 7.24 13.26 -20.35
C LEU A 11 6.83 14.74 -20.39
N GLU A 12 5.53 15.02 -20.42
CA GLU A 12 4.98 16.38 -20.35
C GLU A 12 5.04 16.99 -18.93
N GLY A 13 5.38 16.22 -17.90
CA GLY A 13 5.41 16.69 -16.51
C GLY A 13 4.04 16.82 -15.86
N LYS A 14 2.96 16.38 -16.51
CA LYS A 14 1.57 16.47 -16.02
C LYS A 14 1.25 15.53 -14.85
N ILE A 15 2.10 14.53 -14.59
CA ILE A 15 1.91 13.60 -13.46
C ILE A 15 2.16 14.28 -12.13
N MET A 16 3.10 15.25 -12.07
CA MET A 16 3.50 15.90 -10.84
C MET A 16 2.59 17.09 -10.52
N ARG A 17 1.44 16.82 -9.93
CA ARG A 17 0.50 17.85 -9.46
C ARG A 17 0.97 18.35 -8.09
N ILE A 18 1.69 19.43 -8.06
CA ILE A 18 2.36 19.96 -6.86
C ILE A 18 1.83 21.31 -6.39
N PHE A 19 1.01 21.99 -7.20
CA PHE A 19 0.47 23.29 -6.86
C PHE A 19 -1.03 23.19 -6.53
N PRO A 20 -1.44 23.36 -5.25
CA PRO A 20 -2.84 23.50 -4.89
C PRO A 20 -3.40 24.81 -5.46
N ILE A 21 -4.62 24.78 -5.95
CA ILE A 21 -5.34 25.99 -6.38
C ILE A 21 -5.93 26.65 -5.13
N PRO A 22 -5.61 27.94 -4.86
CA PRO A 22 -6.18 28.66 -3.72
C PRO A 22 -7.71 28.69 -3.78
N GLU A 23 -8.37 28.43 -2.64
CA GLU A 23 -9.83 28.54 -2.47
C GLU A 23 -10.67 27.63 -3.40
N ASP A 24 -10.09 26.61 -4.01
CA ASP A 24 -10.84 25.65 -4.83
C ASP A 24 -11.65 24.70 -3.95
N SER A 25 -12.98 24.68 -4.14
CA SER A 25 -13.93 23.85 -3.37
C SER A 25 -13.68 22.33 -3.48
N ASN A 26 -13.00 21.90 -4.54
CA ASN A 26 -12.66 20.49 -4.81
C ASN A 26 -11.22 20.15 -4.41
N ASN A 27 -10.50 21.08 -3.78
CA ASN A 27 -9.08 20.92 -3.41
C ASN A 27 -8.23 20.43 -4.60
N LYS A 28 -8.42 21.00 -5.78
CA LYS A 28 -7.73 20.60 -7.00
C LYS A 28 -6.28 21.05 -6.97
N TRP A 29 -5.40 20.15 -7.37
CA TRP A 29 -3.98 20.42 -7.55
C TRP A 29 -3.62 20.33 -9.03
N VAL A 30 -2.71 21.20 -9.48
CA VAL A 30 -2.23 21.25 -10.87
C VAL A 30 -0.75 20.98 -10.95
N SER A 31 -0.35 20.45 -12.10
CA SER A 31 1.04 20.29 -12.47
C SER A 31 1.60 21.59 -13.06
N TYR A 32 2.92 21.72 -13.12
CA TYR A 32 3.57 22.91 -13.68
C TYR A 32 3.10 23.28 -15.10
N PRO A 33 2.95 22.34 -16.06
CA PRO A 33 2.39 22.66 -17.38
C PRO A 33 0.96 23.16 -17.37
N GLU A 34 0.16 22.75 -16.36
CA GLU A 34 -1.25 23.13 -16.22
C GLU A 34 -1.46 24.47 -15.48
N VAL A 35 -0.37 25.09 -14.96
CA VAL A 35 -0.45 26.37 -14.23
C VAL A 35 -1.05 27.48 -15.08
N ASN A 36 -0.75 27.49 -16.40
CA ASN A 36 -1.26 28.49 -17.32
C ASN A 36 -2.76 28.30 -17.68
N ASP A 37 -3.32 27.15 -17.40
CA ASP A 37 -4.73 26.82 -17.66
C ASP A 37 -5.65 27.25 -16.49
N VAL A 38 -5.05 27.77 -15.39
CA VAL A 38 -5.75 28.15 -14.17
C VAL A 38 -5.40 29.60 -13.78
N GLU A 39 -6.38 30.36 -13.35
CA GLU A 39 -6.17 31.73 -12.87
C GLU A 39 -5.64 31.74 -11.44
N PHE A 40 -4.34 31.97 -11.30
CA PHE A 40 -3.71 32.33 -10.03
C PHE A 40 -3.66 33.85 -9.88
N SER A 41 -3.95 34.38 -8.70
CA SER A 41 -4.00 35.83 -8.47
C SER A 41 -2.66 36.37 -7.94
N GLY A 42 -2.28 37.57 -8.42
CA GLY A 42 -1.23 38.41 -7.84
C GLY A 42 0.13 37.71 -7.65
N ALA A 43 0.62 37.68 -6.42
CA ALA A 43 1.93 37.14 -6.07
C ALA A 43 2.00 35.61 -6.25
N ASP A 44 0.88 34.91 -6.08
CA ASP A 44 0.82 33.45 -6.24
C ASP A 44 1.08 33.05 -7.69
N SER A 45 0.54 33.79 -8.67
CA SER A 45 0.81 33.56 -10.10
C SER A 45 2.30 33.68 -10.41
N LEU A 46 2.97 34.72 -9.91
CA LEU A 46 4.41 34.90 -10.10
C LEU A 46 5.20 33.76 -9.45
N TYR A 47 4.79 33.33 -8.27
CA TYR A 47 5.46 32.26 -7.53
C TYR A 47 5.36 30.93 -8.28
N VAL A 48 4.17 30.46 -8.63
CA VAL A 48 3.94 29.15 -9.27
C VAL A 48 4.63 29.04 -10.63
N ASN A 49 4.66 30.14 -11.38
CA ASN A 49 5.28 30.18 -12.69
C ASN A 49 6.81 30.11 -12.66
N ASN A 50 7.45 30.54 -11.56
CA ASN A 50 8.90 30.69 -11.50
C ASN A 50 9.60 29.71 -10.55
N VAL A 51 8.94 29.26 -9.48
CA VAL A 51 9.60 28.52 -8.39
C VAL A 51 10.26 27.21 -8.86
N LEU A 52 9.62 26.44 -9.74
CA LEU A 52 10.22 25.20 -10.25
C LEU A 52 11.42 25.43 -11.16
N GLN A 53 11.38 26.45 -11.99
CA GLN A 53 12.53 26.78 -12.84
C GLN A 53 13.72 27.21 -11.99
N LEU A 54 13.47 28.06 -10.96
CA LEU A 54 14.49 28.45 -9.99
C LEU A 54 15.03 27.23 -9.24
N TYR A 55 14.17 26.35 -8.76
CA TYR A 55 14.57 25.12 -8.08
C TYR A 55 15.50 24.25 -8.92
N PHE A 56 15.15 23.99 -10.18
CA PHE A 56 16.00 23.20 -11.07
C PHE A 56 17.31 23.89 -11.43
N GLN A 57 17.32 25.21 -11.56
CA GLN A 57 18.55 25.98 -11.78
C GLN A 57 19.47 25.91 -10.57
N THR A 58 18.94 26.18 -9.36
CA THR A 58 19.74 26.09 -8.13
C THR A 58 20.23 24.66 -7.87
N LEU A 59 19.42 23.63 -8.18
CA LEU A 59 19.80 22.24 -8.02
C LEU A 59 21.01 21.88 -8.93
N ARG A 60 21.07 22.41 -10.16
CA ARG A 60 22.24 22.23 -11.06
C ARG A 60 23.49 22.88 -10.45
N VAL A 61 23.38 24.11 -9.97
CA VAL A 61 24.50 24.81 -9.33
C VAL A 61 24.93 24.12 -8.04
N SER A 62 23.97 23.65 -7.24
CA SER A 62 24.21 22.89 -6.01
C SER A 62 24.99 21.60 -6.26
N ARG A 63 24.71 20.90 -7.37
CA ARG A 63 25.43 19.71 -7.77
C ARG A 63 26.91 19.98 -8.10
N GLU A 64 27.20 21.12 -8.73
CA GLU A 64 28.55 21.50 -9.08
C GLU A 64 29.37 22.01 -7.85
N SER A 65 28.70 22.74 -6.97
CA SER A 65 29.30 23.31 -5.74
C SER A 65 29.26 22.36 -4.54
N ASN A 66 28.55 21.25 -4.63
CA ASN A 66 28.25 20.32 -3.52
C ASN A 66 27.60 21.00 -2.29
N ASN A 67 26.88 22.11 -2.51
CA ASN A 67 26.15 22.86 -1.50
C ASN A 67 24.68 22.98 -1.90
N TYR A 68 23.79 22.34 -1.14
CA TYR A 68 22.36 22.21 -1.44
C TYR A 68 21.47 23.20 -0.64
N SER A 69 22.03 24.09 0.17
CA SER A 69 21.27 24.96 1.06
C SER A 69 20.21 25.80 0.34
N GLN A 70 20.54 26.38 -0.80
CA GLN A 70 19.59 27.21 -1.59
C GLN A 70 18.48 26.37 -2.23
N SER A 71 18.80 25.18 -2.71
CA SER A 71 17.80 24.27 -3.30
C SER A 71 16.87 23.69 -2.22
N GLU A 72 17.38 23.44 -1.01
CA GLU A 72 16.57 23.02 0.15
C GLU A 72 15.62 24.14 0.60
N GLU A 73 16.08 25.40 0.65
CA GLU A 73 15.25 26.54 0.97
C GLU A 73 14.08 26.74 -0.02
N LEU A 74 14.35 26.56 -1.32
CA LEU A 74 13.29 26.59 -2.34
C LEU A 74 12.31 25.41 -2.20
N LEU A 75 12.80 24.21 -1.84
CA LEU A 75 11.95 23.06 -1.60
C LEU A 75 11.05 23.27 -0.37
N GLU A 76 11.58 23.85 0.70
CA GLU A 76 10.80 24.22 1.87
C GLU A 76 9.75 25.31 1.54
N SER A 77 10.10 26.26 0.65
CA SER A 77 9.16 27.25 0.14
C SER A 77 7.99 26.60 -0.60
N ILE A 78 8.26 25.60 -1.46
CA ILE A 78 7.22 24.83 -2.16
C ILE A 78 6.33 24.10 -1.14
N LYS A 79 6.94 23.42 -0.15
CA LYS A 79 6.21 22.77 0.94
C LYS A 79 5.36 23.77 1.72
N GLY A 80 5.87 24.97 2.00
CA GLY A 80 5.13 26.05 2.66
C GLY A 80 3.91 26.49 1.85
N TYR A 81 4.04 26.62 0.53
CA TYR A 81 2.93 26.90 -0.37
C TYR A 81 1.86 25.82 -0.33
N GLN A 82 2.28 24.55 -0.38
CA GLN A 82 1.39 23.40 -0.29
C GLN A 82 0.63 23.33 1.04
N VAL A 83 1.30 23.63 2.15
CA VAL A 83 0.67 23.67 3.48
C VAL A 83 -0.32 24.83 3.57
N LYS A 84 0.01 25.98 2.98
CA LYS A 84 -0.85 27.17 3.02
C LYS A 84 -2.19 26.97 2.32
N TYR A 85 -2.18 26.34 1.14
CA TYR A 85 -3.37 26.23 0.28
C TYR A 85 -3.93 24.82 0.13
N GLY A 86 -3.23 23.80 0.61
CA GLY A 86 -3.62 22.40 0.48
C GLY A 86 -3.70 21.63 1.80
N SER A 87 -3.72 22.35 2.95
CA SER A 87 -3.72 21.74 4.29
C SER A 87 -4.81 20.69 4.49
N ASP A 88 -5.98 20.88 3.88
CA ASP A 88 -7.15 20.03 4.07
C ASP A 88 -6.96 18.61 3.51
N VAL A 89 -6.10 18.47 2.49
CA VAL A 89 -5.85 17.18 1.81
C VAL A 89 -4.43 16.65 2.01
N LEU A 90 -3.54 17.45 2.59
CA LEU A 90 -2.17 17.01 2.86
C LEU A 90 -2.16 15.94 3.95
N PRO A 91 -1.56 14.76 3.68
CA PRO A 91 -1.40 13.75 4.71
C PRO A 91 -0.38 14.21 5.76
N SER A 92 -0.57 13.77 7.01
CA SER A 92 0.38 14.03 8.08
C SER A 92 1.76 13.37 7.80
N ASP A 93 2.84 13.95 8.33
CA ASP A 93 4.19 13.39 8.19
C ASP A 93 4.29 11.94 8.70
N LEU A 94 3.51 11.58 9.73
CA LEU A 94 3.38 10.20 10.22
C LEU A 94 2.76 9.28 9.17
N LYS A 95 1.74 9.73 8.47
CA LYS A 95 1.07 8.95 7.43
C LYS A 95 2.00 8.72 6.25
N ILE A 96 2.72 9.76 5.81
CA ILE A 96 3.73 9.68 4.74
C ILE A 96 4.85 8.70 5.12
N SER A 97 5.41 8.84 6.34
CA SER A 97 6.47 7.94 6.81
C SER A 97 5.99 6.49 6.92
N SER A 98 4.75 6.29 7.37
CA SER A 98 4.14 4.96 7.45
C SER A 98 3.98 4.32 6.08
N GLU A 99 3.58 5.10 5.07
CA GLU A 99 3.46 4.63 3.69
C GLU A 99 4.82 4.26 3.08
N ILE A 100 5.85 5.08 3.30
CA ILE A 100 7.22 4.80 2.85
C ILE A 100 7.72 3.49 3.47
N ILE A 101 7.51 3.29 4.77
CA ILE A 101 7.91 2.06 5.47
C ILE A 101 7.11 0.87 4.94
N TYR A 102 5.80 1.01 4.79
CA TYR A 102 4.90 -0.02 4.27
C TYR A 102 5.35 -0.51 2.89
N ASN A 103 5.60 0.42 1.96
CA ASN A 103 6.06 0.11 0.61
C ASN A 103 7.46 -0.54 0.59
N LYS A 104 8.37 -0.09 1.48
CA LYS A 104 9.72 -0.67 1.62
C LYS A 104 9.70 -2.09 2.21
N VAL A 105 8.81 -2.34 3.16
CA VAL A 105 8.67 -3.67 3.80
C VAL A 105 8.05 -4.68 2.85
N ASP A 106 7.11 -4.27 2.00
CA ASP A 106 6.39 -5.12 1.03
C ASP A 106 5.92 -6.45 1.68
N ILE A 107 5.14 -6.28 2.76
CA ILE A 107 4.86 -7.36 3.71
C ILE A 107 4.14 -8.54 3.06
N PHE A 108 3.17 -8.30 2.17
CA PHE A 108 2.38 -9.38 1.56
C PHE A 108 3.19 -10.22 0.57
N ASN A 109 4.16 -9.61 -0.14
CA ASN A 109 5.10 -10.31 -1.00
C ASN A 109 6.07 -11.23 -0.22
N ARG A 110 6.38 -10.86 1.02
CA ARG A 110 7.17 -11.72 1.90
C ARG A 110 6.32 -12.82 2.51
N LEU A 111 5.09 -12.49 2.91
CA LEU A 111 4.19 -13.42 3.60
C LEU A 111 3.79 -14.61 2.72
N TYR A 112 3.53 -14.43 1.40
CA TYR A 112 3.15 -15.58 0.57
C TYR A 112 4.26 -16.65 0.53
N LYS A 113 5.55 -16.24 0.51
CA LYS A 113 6.70 -17.14 0.51
C LYS A 113 6.80 -17.92 1.81
N TRP A 114 6.61 -17.23 2.94
CA TRP A 114 6.64 -17.84 4.26
C TRP A 114 5.43 -18.75 4.50
N TYR A 115 4.24 -18.36 4.09
CA TYR A 115 3.06 -19.22 4.16
C TYR A 115 3.22 -20.47 3.28
N LEU A 116 3.80 -20.34 2.09
CA LEU A 116 4.09 -21.49 1.24
C LEU A 116 5.06 -22.44 1.92
N LEU A 117 6.18 -21.91 2.44
CA LEU A 117 7.21 -22.71 3.10
C LEU A 117 6.65 -23.45 4.32
N PHE A 118 6.03 -22.73 5.25
CA PHE A 118 5.56 -23.33 6.50
C PHE A 118 4.29 -24.17 6.31
N GLY A 119 3.39 -23.78 5.43
CA GLY A 119 2.22 -24.59 5.07
C GLY A 119 2.61 -25.91 4.44
N PHE A 120 3.54 -25.89 3.47
CA PHE A 120 4.05 -27.12 2.85
C PHE A 120 4.84 -27.97 3.81
N SER A 121 5.70 -27.39 4.63
CA SER A 121 6.47 -28.10 5.65
C SER A 121 5.55 -28.79 6.67
N LEU A 122 4.49 -28.10 7.12
CA LEU A 122 3.51 -28.65 8.04
C LEU A 122 2.80 -29.85 7.41
N LEU A 123 2.32 -29.71 6.17
CA LEU A 123 1.66 -30.79 5.45
C LEU A 123 2.57 -32.02 5.31
N LEU A 124 3.83 -31.80 4.91
CA LEU A 124 4.80 -32.89 4.72
C LEU A 124 5.09 -33.60 6.04
N ILE A 125 5.27 -32.86 7.14
CA ILE A 125 5.54 -33.45 8.47
C ILE A 125 4.33 -34.26 8.95
N LEU A 126 3.11 -33.78 8.73
CA LEU A 126 1.89 -34.51 9.09
C LEU A 126 1.79 -35.83 8.31
N ILE A 127 2.14 -35.84 7.03
CA ILE A 127 2.18 -37.08 6.22
C ILE A 127 3.25 -38.04 6.74
N LEU A 128 4.46 -37.53 7.06
CA LEU A 128 5.54 -38.37 7.61
C LEU A 128 5.16 -38.93 8.99
N GLN A 129 4.44 -38.20 9.81
CA GLN A 129 3.97 -38.64 11.11
C GLN A 129 3.01 -39.86 11.00
N ILE A 130 2.19 -39.94 9.94
CA ILE A 130 1.31 -41.08 9.72
C ILE A 130 2.12 -42.38 9.58
N PHE A 131 3.30 -42.34 8.93
CA PHE A 131 4.15 -43.49 8.72
C PHE A 131 5.09 -43.81 9.91
N ASN A 132 5.41 -42.79 10.71
CA ASN A 132 6.38 -42.93 11.79
C ASN A 132 6.08 -41.92 12.92
N ASP A 133 5.33 -42.37 13.92
CA ASP A 133 4.93 -41.55 15.07
C ASP A 133 6.09 -41.38 16.07
N LYS A 134 6.91 -40.36 15.84
CA LYS A 134 7.98 -39.95 16.74
C LYS A 134 7.61 -38.65 17.49
N LYS A 135 7.98 -38.56 18.76
CA LYS A 135 7.81 -37.34 19.59
C LYS A 135 8.44 -36.09 18.94
N PHE A 136 9.47 -36.29 18.13
CA PHE A 136 10.12 -35.21 17.38
C PHE A 136 9.17 -34.48 16.44
N TYR A 137 8.30 -35.21 15.71
CA TYR A 137 7.32 -34.60 14.81
C TYR A 137 6.31 -33.71 15.55
N ASN A 138 5.88 -34.11 16.74
CA ASN A 138 4.96 -33.31 17.56
C ASN A 138 5.58 -31.98 18.00
N ILE A 139 6.89 -31.94 18.31
CA ILE A 139 7.60 -30.71 18.63
C ILE A 139 7.67 -29.80 17.39
N LEU A 140 8.00 -30.38 16.25
CA LEU A 140 8.16 -29.64 15.00
C LEU A 140 6.81 -29.06 14.49
N ILE A 141 5.73 -29.84 14.62
CA ILE A 141 4.36 -29.38 14.31
C ILE A 141 3.99 -28.16 15.16
N LYS A 142 4.22 -28.23 16.47
CA LYS A 142 3.94 -27.09 17.36
C LYS A 142 4.78 -25.87 17.03
N PHE A 143 6.05 -26.05 16.70
CA PHE A 143 6.93 -24.94 16.29
C PHE A 143 6.39 -24.25 15.03
N ILE A 144 5.99 -25.04 14.00
CA ILE A 144 5.44 -24.49 12.76
C ILE A 144 4.07 -23.83 13.02
N GLU A 145 3.22 -24.42 13.85
CA GLU A 145 1.94 -23.86 14.24
C GLU A 145 2.12 -22.44 14.84
N TYR A 146 3.02 -22.28 15.83
CA TYR A 146 3.30 -20.97 16.42
C TYR A 146 3.90 -19.99 15.41
N THR A 147 4.72 -20.49 14.48
CA THR A 147 5.25 -19.65 13.39
C THR A 147 4.13 -19.16 12.47
N ILE A 148 3.17 -20.02 12.11
CA ILE A 148 2.00 -19.61 11.32
C ILE A 148 1.16 -18.56 12.06
N TYR A 149 0.97 -18.70 13.37
CA TYR A 149 0.27 -17.68 14.18
C TYR A 149 1.01 -16.34 14.18
N PHE A 150 2.34 -16.37 14.29
CA PHE A 150 3.16 -15.16 14.19
C PHE A 150 3.04 -14.50 12.81
N LEU A 151 3.10 -15.28 11.72
CA LEU A 151 2.90 -14.78 10.35
C LEU A 151 1.50 -14.21 10.16
N PHE A 152 0.48 -14.80 10.80
CA PHE A 152 -0.88 -14.26 10.77
C PHE A 152 -0.99 -12.91 11.48
N ILE A 153 -0.28 -12.73 12.60
CA ILE A 153 -0.20 -11.42 13.26
C ILE A 153 0.44 -10.39 12.35
N LEU A 154 1.53 -10.73 11.65
CA LEU A 154 2.17 -9.84 10.68
C LEU A 154 1.23 -9.49 9.51
N ASN A 155 0.44 -10.45 9.04
CA ASN A 155 -0.58 -10.22 8.01
C ASN A 155 -1.64 -9.23 8.50
N THR A 156 -2.13 -9.40 9.74
CA THR A 156 -3.09 -8.49 10.37
C THR A 156 -2.51 -7.08 10.52
N ILE A 157 -1.24 -6.96 10.93
CA ILE A 157 -0.54 -5.67 11.01
C ILE A 157 -0.43 -5.03 9.63
N GLY A 158 -0.15 -5.82 8.59
CA GLY A 158 -0.09 -5.33 7.21
C GLY A 158 -1.42 -4.74 6.72
N LEU A 159 -2.54 -5.43 7.00
CA LEU A 159 -3.89 -4.93 6.69
C LEU A 159 -4.24 -3.68 7.50
N ALA A 160 -3.93 -3.67 8.80
CA ALA A 160 -4.16 -2.51 9.67
C ALA A 160 -3.34 -1.29 9.23
N ALA A 161 -2.08 -1.48 8.85
CA ALA A 161 -1.23 -0.42 8.32
C ALA A 161 -1.79 0.15 7.00
N ARG A 162 -2.26 -0.73 6.10
CA ARG A 162 -2.90 -0.29 4.85
C ARG A 162 -4.18 0.50 5.14
N TRP A 163 -5.01 0.05 6.06
CA TRP A 163 -6.20 0.79 6.51
C TRP A 163 -5.85 2.19 7.03
N TYR A 164 -4.84 2.28 7.90
CA TYR A 164 -4.40 3.56 8.46
C TYR A 164 -3.90 4.52 7.37
N ILE A 165 -3.11 4.03 6.41
CA ILE A 165 -2.55 4.83 5.33
C ILE A 165 -3.65 5.25 4.34
N ALA A 166 -4.50 4.32 3.91
CA ALA A 166 -5.58 4.56 2.96
C ALA A 166 -6.68 5.47 3.53
N GLY A 167 -6.95 5.37 4.84
CA GLY A 167 -8.08 6.04 5.49
C GLY A 167 -9.43 5.34 5.28
N HIS A 168 -9.47 4.22 4.58
CA HIS A 168 -10.64 3.39 4.35
C HIS A 168 -10.31 1.90 4.54
N ALA A 169 -11.35 1.08 4.66
CA ALA A 169 -11.17 -0.34 4.89
C ALA A 169 -10.46 -1.05 3.73
N PRO A 170 -9.52 -1.98 3.99
CA PRO A 170 -8.62 -2.57 3.01
C PRO A 170 -9.29 -3.72 2.23
N TRP A 171 -10.44 -3.47 1.60
CA TRP A 171 -11.17 -4.38 0.69
C TRP A 171 -11.99 -3.61 -0.35
N SER A 172 -11.53 -2.40 -0.71
CA SER A 172 -12.21 -1.50 -1.63
C SER A 172 -11.83 -1.72 -3.10
N ASP A 173 -10.70 -2.33 -3.38
CA ASP A 173 -10.24 -2.68 -4.72
C ASP A 173 -9.93 -4.18 -4.87
N ALA A 174 -9.57 -4.61 -6.07
CA ALA A 174 -9.29 -6.01 -6.37
C ALA A 174 -8.05 -6.54 -5.62
N TYR A 175 -7.00 -5.74 -5.49
CA TYR A 175 -5.79 -6.12 -4.75
C TYR A 175 -6.11 -6.27 -3.26
N GLU A 176 -6.79 -5.28 -2.68
CA GLU A 176 -7.20 -5.28 -1.27
C GLU A 176 -8.12 -6.46 -0.94
N SER A 177 -9.08 -6.73 -1.82
CA SER A 177 -10.01 -7.86 -1.65
C SER A 177 -9.26 -9.19 -1.61
N ILE A 178 -8.25 -9.39 -2.48
CA ILE A 178 -7.47 -10.63 -2.50
C ILE A 178 -6.63 -10.79 -1.22
N ILE A 179 -5.94 -9.74 -0.77
CA ILE A 179 -5.16 -9.85 0.48
C ILE A 179 -6.05 -10.05 1.71
N PHE A 180 -7.26 -9.48 1.71
CA PHE A 180 -8.26 -9.68 2.77
C PHE A 180 -8.80 -11.12 2.76
N VAL A 181 -9.12 -11.69 1.60
CA VAL A 181 -9.55 -13.10 1.48
C VAL A 181 -8.43 -14.05 1.93
N ALA A 182 -7.18 -13.76 1.60
CA ALA A 182 -6.05 -14.54 2.09
C ALA A 182 -5.93 -14.51 3.62
N TRP A 183 -6.12 -13.34 4.24
CA TRP A 183 -6.17 -13.18 5.69
C TRP A 183 -7.33 -13.98 6.30
N ALA A 184 -8.54 -13.86 5.74
CA ALA A 184 -9.72 -14.59 6.19
C ALA A 184 -9.52 -16.12 6.09
N THR A 185 -8.88 -16.60 5.03
CA THR A 185 -8.55 -18.02 4.86
C THR A 185 -7.67 -18.53 6.00
N VAL A 186 -6.65 -17.78 6.41
CA VAL A 186 -5.77 -18.18 7.53
C VAL A 186 -6.51 -18.15 8.87
N ILE A 187 -7.34 -17.13 9.14
CA ILE A 187 -8.10 -17.07 10.41
C ILE A 187 -9.06 -18.25 10.54
N PHE A 188 -9.76 -18.62 9.46
CA PHE A 188 -10.60 -19.83 9.45
C PHE A 188 -9.73 -21.09 9.62
N GLY A 189 -8.57 -21.16 8.98
CA GLY A 189 -7.59 -22.23 9.18
C GLY A 189 -7.17 -22.35 10.65
N ILE A 190 -6.95 -21.25 11.35
CA ILE A 190 -6.61 -21.22 12.78
C ILE A 190 -7.80 -21.69 13.64
N ILE A 191 -9.01 -21.19 13.36
CA ILE A 191 -10.22 -21.53 14.14
C ILE A 191 -10.56 -23.03 14.02
N PHE A 192 -10.60 -23.55 12.80
CA PHE A 192 -10.94 -24.94 12.53
C PHE A 192 -9.75 -25.88 12.69
N GLY A 193 -8.53 -25.39 12.52
CA GLY A 193 -7.27 -26.11 12.69
C GLY A 193 -7.02 -26.59 14.13
N ARG A 194 -7.72 -26.02 15.13
CA ARG A 194 -7.68 -26.49 16.51
C ARG A 194 -8.04 -27.98 16.65
N LYS A 195 -8.83 -28.52 15.72
CA LYS A 195 -9.23 -29.94 15.68
C LYS A 195 -8.38 -30.77 14.73
N SER A 196 -7.69 -30.15 13.77
CA SER A 196 -6.92 -30.85 12.75
C SER A 196 -5.81 -29.95 12.18
N TYR A 197 -4.58 -30.33 12.40
CA TYR A 197 -3.42 -29.65 11.80
C TYR A 197 -3.41 -29.68 10.26
N PHE A 198 -4.06 -30.67 9.63
CA PHE A 198 -4.24 -30.69 8.18
C PHE A 198 -5.06 -29.49 7.70
N THR A 199 -6.09 -29.09 8.44
CA THR A 199 -6.89 -27.90 8.10
C THR A 199 -6.03 -26.62 8.15
N LEU A 200 -5.18 -26.50 9.18
CA LEU A 200 -4.26 -25.35 9.29
C LEU A 200 -3.25 -25.34 8.13
N ALA A 201 -2.64 -26.47 7.82
CA ALA A 201 -1.70 -26.62 6.71
C ALA A 201 -2.34 -26.24 5.37
N SER A 202 -3.51 -26.80 5.07
CA SER A 202 -4.25 -26.54 3.83
C SER A 202 -4.66 -25.07 3.70
N ALA A 203 -5.20 -24.47 4.76
CA ALA A 203 -5.58 -23.06 4.76
C ALA A 203 -4.38 -22.13 4.56
N THR A 204 -3.24 -22.45 5.19
CA THR A 204 -1.99 -21.69 5.01
C THR A 204 -1.47 -21.79 3.57
N LEU A 205 -1.52 -22.98 2.95
CA LEU A 205 -1.14 -23.17 1.55
C LEU A 205 -2.07 -22.42 0.60
N VAL A 206 -3.39 -22.53 0.80
CA VAL A 206 -4.37 -21.81 -0.04
C VAL A 206 -4.16 -20.30 0.09
N SER A 207 -3.97 -19.79 1.30
CA SER A 207 -3.67 -18.37 1.52
C SER A 207 -2.38 -17.94 0.81
N SER A 208 -1.33 -18.78 0.78
CA SER A 208 -0.11 -18.46 0.04
C SER A 208 -0.34 -18.32 -1.45
N ILE A 209 -1.18 -19.19 -2.03
CA ILE A 209 -1.56 -19.12 -3.45
C ILE A 209 -2.34 -17.85 -3.73
N ILE A 210 -3.32 -17.51 -2.88
CA ILE A 210 -4.12 -16.30 -3.01
C ILE A 210 -3.22 -15.06 -2.97
N LEU A 211 -2.29 -14.97 -2.00
CA LEU A 211 -1.34 -13.87 -1.91
C LEU A 211 -0.38 -13.83 -3.10
N SER A 212 0.01 -14.98 -3.67
CA SER A 212 0.86 -14.99 -4.86
C SER A 212 0.16 -14.39 -6.07
N VAL A 213 -1.16 -14.61 -6.22
CA VAL A 213 -1.97 -13.99 -7.28
C VAL A 213 -2.01 -12.47 -7.13
N ALA A 214 -2.07 -11.94 -5.91
CA ALA A 214 -2.01 -10.51 -5.66
C ALA A 214 -0.70 -9.85 -6.17
N HIS A 215 0.40 -10.61 -6.25
CA HIS A 215 1.69 -10.14 -6.76
C HIS A 215 1.93 -10.38 -8.25
N MET A 216 1.03 -11.05 -8.92
CA MET A 216 1.07 -11.11 -10.38
C MET A 216 0.77 -9.72 -10.94
N ASN A 217 1.47 -9.32 -12.01
CA ASN A 217 1.37 -7.98 -12.64
C ASN A 217 -0.04 -7.61 -13.17
N TRP A 218 -1.08 -8.24 -12.70
CA TRP A 218 -2.47 -8.01 -13.08
C TRP A 218 -3.17 -7.00 -12.16
N LEU A 219 -2.70 -6.86 -10.93
CA LEU A 219 -3.29 -6.00 -9.92
C LEU A 219 -2.31 -4.89 -9.54
N ASP A 220 -2.84 -3.73 -9.31
CA ASP A 220 -2.07 -2.57 -8.86
C ASP A 220 -2.04 -2.57 -7.32
N PRO A 221 -0.86 -2.72 -6.68
CA PRO A 221 -0.74 -2.70 -5.23
C PRO A 221 -0.81 -1.29 -4.64
N SER A 222 -0.80 -0.24 -5.48
CA SER A 222 -0.84 1.15 -5.00
C SER A 222 -2.10 1.42 -4.17
N ILE A 223 -1.96 2.33 -3.19
CA ILE A 223 -3.10 2.76 -2.39
C ILE A 223 -3.84 3.83 -3.18
N ALA A 224 -5.04 3.51 -3.66
CA ALA A 224 -5.90 4.42 -4.40
C ALA A 224 -6.94 5.07 -3.50
N ASN A 225 -7.50 6.18 -3.95
CA ASN A 225 -8.64 6.81 -3.29
C ASN A 225 -9.87 5.91 -3.37
N LEU A 226 -10.68 5.94 -2.30
CA LEU A 226 -11.94 5.21 -2.25
C LEU A 226 -12.86 5.64 -3.41
N GLN A 227 -13.46 4.66 -4.09
CA GLN A 227 -14.49 4.95 -5.08
C GLN A 227 -15.71 5.54 -4.38
N PRO A 228 -16.30 6.66 -4.87
CA PRO A 228 -17.43 7.32 -4.20
C PRO A 228 -18.63 6.41 -3.92
N VAL A 229 -18.84 5.40 -4.77
CA VAL A 229 -19.90 4.39 -4.59
C VAL A 229 -19.67 3.54 -3.32
N LEU A 230 -18.42 3.36 -2.90
CA LEU A 230 -18.07 2.55 -1.73
C LEU A 230 -18.02 3.38 -0.42
N ASP A 231 -18.28 4.67 -0.48
CA ASP A 231 -18.32 5.55 0.69
C ASP A 231 -19.64 5.42 1.48
N SER A 232 -19.99 4.16 1.77
CA SER A 232 -21.14 3.80 2.61
C SER A 232 -20.73 2.72 3.60
N TYR A 233 -20.93 2.98 4.88
CA TYR A 233 -20.61 2.06 5.97
C TYR A 233 -21.24 0.66 5.76
N TRP A 234 -22.52 0.61 5.41
CA TRP A 234 -23.23 -0.66 5.17
C TRP A 234 -22.72 -1.39 3.94
N LEU A 235 -22.37 -0.67 2.88
CA LEU A 235 -21.82 -1.29 1.69
C LEU A 235 -20.42 -1.87 1.94
N MET A 236 -19.58 -1.19 2.72
CA MET A 236 -18.27 -1.72 3.13
C MET A 236 -18.40 -3.05 3.90
N ILE A 237 -19.33 -3.14 4.86
CA ILE A 237 -19.59 -4.40 5.59
C ILE A 237 -20.08 -5.48 4.63
N HIS A 238 -20.99 -5.14 3.72
CA HIS A 238 -21.54 -6.08 2.76
C HIS A 238 -20.45 -6.65 1.83
N VAL A 239 -19.58 -5.80 1.32
CA VAL A 239 -18.44 -6.22 0.48
C VAL A 239 -17.48 -7.12 1.26
N ALA A 240 -17.16 -6.81 2.52
CA ALA A 240 -16.33 -7.66 3.36
C ALA A 240 -16.93 -9.06 3.56
N VAL A 241 -18.25 -9.14 3.85
CA VAL A 241 -18.94 -10.42 4.02
C VAL A 241 -18.97 -11.23 2.74
N ILE A 242 -19.27 -10.59 1.60
CA ILE A 242 -19.26 -11.24 0.28
C ILE A 242 -17.86 -11.75 -0.05
N ALA A 243 -16.83 -10.94 0.10
CA ALA A 243 -15.46 -11.32 -0.22
C ALA A 243 -14.97 -12.55 0.55
N VAL A 244 -15.48 -12.77 1.77
CA VAL A 244 -15.12 -13.93 2.61
C VAL A 244 -16.04 -15.12 2.39
N SER A 245 -17.23 -14.92 1.82
CA SER A 245 -18.22 -16.00 1.61
C SER A 245 -17.97 -16.84 0.35
N TYR A 246 -17.20 -16.35 -0.59
CA TYR A 246 -16.74 -17.06 -1.79
C TYR A 246 -15.39 -17.72 -1.58
#